data_5170a71db42fa8ae5bcd15f0bc4370c8
#
_entry.id   5170a71db42fa8ae5bcd15f0bc4370c8
#
_cell.length_a   1.000
_cell.length_b   1.000
_cell.length_c   1.000
_cell.angle_alpha   90.00
_cell.angle_beta   90.00
_cell.angle_gamma   90.00
#
_symmetry.space_group_name_H-M   'P 1'
#
loop_
_entity.id
_entity.type
_entity.pdbx_description
1 polymer ?
#
loop_
_entity_poly.entity_id
_entity_poly.type
_entity_poly.pdbx_seq_one_letter_code
_entity_poly.pdbx_strand_id
1 'polypeptide(L)'
;MTPPVKCQVAESNYHGYHGYWASDFTKVDPHMGTLQQYQNFVKEAHEKGLYVIQDIVVNHLGDYQQIKKDISANDFVEGKAKVSESRFYLEPKSVPFSHPEQLPWALNNINDLTYDEWKHNSFYHYNSEISDYTNQTNMYTHSSSNLDDMVTESEVVRNLLRGYFRYWIDKTGIDGYRIDTALYVEPEFFEGFINATDASNMGVREYGKSKGKADFIDFGEAF
;
A
#
# COMPACT_ATOMS: atom_id res chain seq x y z
N MET A 1 -1.97 -5.57 16.11
CA MET A 1 -3.09 -4.59 16.03
C MET A 1 -3.37 -4.33 14.56
N THR A 2 -4.61 -4.08 14.16
CA THR A 2 -4.98 -3.73 12.77
C THR A 2 -4.23 -2.48 12.29
N PRO A 3 -4.13 -2.24 10.97
CA PRO A 3 -3.39 -1.09 10.46
C PRO A 3 -3.96 0.22 11.03
N PRO A 4 -3.13 1.08 11.61
CA PRO A 4 -3.60 2.34 12.19
C PRO A 4 -3.74 3.47 11.16
N VAL A 5 -3.44 3.19 9.90
CA VAL A 5 -3.36 4.19 8.84
C VAL A 5 -4.72 4.81 8.52
N LYS A 6 -4.70 6.06 8.07
CA LYS A 6 -5.92 6.74 7.65
C LYS A 6 -6.55 6.00 6.49
N CYS A 7 -7.82 5.66 6.63
CA CYS A 7 -8.59 4.90 5.68
C CYS A 7 -9.54 5.75 4.84
N GLN A 8 -9.94 5.17 3.72
CA GLN A 8 -10.99 5.71 2.86
C GLN A 8 -12.34 5.72 3.58
N VAL A 9 -13.13 6.73 3.27
CA VAL A 9 -14.56 6.78 3.59
C VAL A 9 -15.33 6.52 2.30
N ALA A 10 -16.00 5.38 2.22
CA ALA A 10 -16.79 5.01 1.06
C ALA A 10 -18.03 5.91 0.90
N GLU A 11 -18.64 5.89 -0.29
CA GLU A 11 -19.81 6.72 -0.62
C GLU A 11 -21.02 6.54 0.32
N SER A 12 -21.21 5.35 0.85
CA SER A 12 -22.22 5.03 1.84
C SER A 12 -21.96 5.61 3.23
N ASN A 13 -20.93 6.47 3.37
CA ASN A 13 -20.42 6.95 4.65
C ASN A 13 -19.84 5.82 5.52
N TYR A 14 -19.48 4.68 4.89
CA TYR A 14 -18.84 3.56 5.55
C TYR A 14 -17.34 3.84 5.67
N HIS A 15 -16.86 3.85 6.88
CA HIS A 15 -15.45 4.08 7.18
C HIS A 15 -14.66 2.77 7.15
N GLY A 16 -13.45 2.81 6.62
CA GLY A 16 -12.52 1.69 6.68
C GLY A 16 -11.98 1.46 8.09
N TYR A 17 -12.88 1.30 9.08
CA TYR A 17 -12.56 1.17 10.51
C TYR A 17 -11.58 0.05 10.84
N HIS A 18 -11.49 -0.93 9.95
CA HIS A 18 -10.59 -2.09 10.08
C HIS A 18 -9.13 -1.74 9.73
N GLY A 19 -8.86 -0.64 9.03
CA GLY A 19 -7.50 -0.21 8.69
C GLY A 19 -6.97 -0.67 7.32
N TYR A 20 -7.70 -1.51 6.57
CA TYR A 20 -7.20 -2.13 5.34
C TYR A 20 -7.49 -1.33 4.05
N TRP A 21 -8.14 -0.17 4.15
CA TRP A 21 -8.46 0.69 3.01
C TRP A 21 -7.65 1.98 3.06
N ALA A 22 -6.33 1.85 3.02
CA ALA A 22 -5.45 3.00 3.18
C ALA A 22 -5.76 4.14 2.21
N SER A 23 -5.74 5.36 2.73
CA SER A 23 -5.79 6.62 1.97
C SER A 23 -4.56 7.49 2.24
N ASP A 24 -3.94 7.32 3.39
CA ASP A 24 -2.70 8.00 3.76
C ASP A 24 -1.90 7.11 4.71
N PHE A 25 -0.81 6.55 4.21
CA PHE A 25 0.03 5.62 4.95
C PHE A 25 0.78 6.24 6.13
N THR A 26 0.84 7.56 6.23
CA THR A 26 1.65 8.26 7.24
C THR A 26 0.82 8.94 8.33
N LYS A 27 -0.50 8.80 8.28
CA LYS A 27 -1.41 9.36 9.29
C LYS A 27 -2.18 8.28 10.00
N VAL A 28 -2.43 8.49 11.29
CA VAL A 28 -3.37 7.67 12.06
C VAL A 28 -4.79 8.02 11.64
N ASP A 29 -5.62 6.99 11.47
CA ASP A 29 -7.06 7.20 11.22
C ASP A 29 -7.70 7.91 12.41
N PRO A 30 -8.44 9.00 12.17
CA PRO A 30 -9.06 9.76 13.28
C PRO A 30 -10.04 8.94 14.13
N HIS A 31 -10.63 7.87 13.58
CA HIS A 31 -11.53 6.99 14.34
C HIS A 31 -10.77 6.07 15.31
N MET A 32 -9.49 5.80 15.04
CA MET A 32 -8.62 5.02 15.91
C MET A 32 -7.90 5.90 16.95
N GLY A 33 -7.79 7.21 16.70
CA GLY A 33 -7.15 8.14 17.61
C GLY A 33 -6.10 9.03 16.96
N THR A 34 -5.07 9.35 17.73
CA THR A 34 -3.97 10.23 17.32
C THR A 34 -2.63 9.51 17.34
N LEU A 35 -1.65 10.04 16.63
CA LEU A 35 -0.27 9.53 16.69
C LEU A 35 0.26 9.51 18.13
N GLN A 36 -0.03 10.54 18.94
CA GLN A 36 0.39 10.59 20.33
C GLN A 36 -0.22 9.47 21.17
N GLN A 37 -1.50 9.14 20.95
CA GLN A 37 -2.14 8.02 21.64
C GLN A 37 -1.53 6.69 21.24
N TYR A 38 -1.21 6.52 19.95
CA TYR A 38 -0.53 5.31 19.49
C TYR A 38 0.89 5.20 20.08
N GLN A 39 1.66 6.28 20.14
CA GLN A 39 2.98 6.30 20.80
C GLN A 39 2.88 5.93 22.28
N ASN A 40 1.89 6.46 22.99
CA ASN A 40 1.65 6.12 24.39
C ASN A 40 1.30 4.65 24.57
N PHE A 41 0.44 4.10 23.69
CA PHE A 41 0.08 2.68 23.69
C PHE A 41 1.33 1.78 23.54
N VAL A 42 2.19 2.06 22.55
CA VAL A 42 3.43 1.28 22.35
C VAL A 42 4.35 1.38 23.56
N LYS A 43 4.52 2.57 24.11
CA LYS A 43 5.32 2.79 25.33
C LYS A 43 4.79 2.00 26.52
N GLU A 44 3.50 2.07 26.79
CA GLU A 44 2.88 1.35 27.92
C GLU A 44 2.94 -0.18 27.73
N ALA A 45 2.85 -0.66 26.48
CA ALA A 45 3.03 -2.07 26.18
C ALA A 45 4.46 -2.52 26.52
N HIS A 46 5.47 -1.74 26.12
CA HIS A 46 6.89 -2.03 26.42
C HIS A 46 7.17 -2.01 27.92
N GLU A 47 6.59 -1.08 28.68
CA GLU A 47 6.71 -1.02 30.14
C GLU A 47 6.15 -2.28 30.82
N LYS A 48 5.25 -3.00 30.15
CA LYS A 48 4.69 -4.28 30.60
C LYS A 48 5.42 -5.51 29.99
N GLY A 49 6.50 -5.31 29.26
CA GLY A 49 7.25 -6.39 28.61
C GLY A 49 6.54 -6.99 27.37
N LEU A 50 5.62 -6.26 26.74
CA LEU A 50 4.89 -6.70 25.55
C LEU A 50 5.53 -6.08 24.30
N TYR A 51 5.68 -6.88 23.25
CA TYR A 51 5.98 -6.40 21.90
C TYR A 51 4.73 -5.91 21.18
N VAL A 52 4.89 -4.92 20.33
CA VAL A 52 3.79 -4.41 19.50
C VAL A 52 4.08 -4.71 18.03
N ILE A 53 3.30 -5.62 17.46
CA ILE A 53 3.31 -5.93 16.03
C ILE A 53 2.19 -5.14 15.36
N GLN A 54 2.57 -4.28 14.42
CA GLN A 54 1.63 -3.51 13.62
C GLN A 54 1.25 -4.30 12.36
N ASP A 55 -0.04 -4.36 12.08
CA ASP A 55 -0.53 -4.85 10.81
C ASP A 55 -0.32 -3.80 9.72
N ILE A 56 0.06 -4.24 8.53
CA ILE A 56 0.29 -3.37 7.36
C ILE A 56 -0.25 -4.02 6.09
N VAL A 57 -0.60 -3.19 5.12
CA VAL A 57 -0.99 -3.60 3.77
C VAL A 57 0.03 -3.06 2.79
N VAL A 58 0.59 -3.92 1.96
CA VAL A 58 1.55 -3.55 0.90
C VAL A 58 1.02 -3.84 -0.50
N ASN A 59 -0.07 -4.59 -0.61
CA ASN A 59 -0.67 -5.02 -1.87
C ASN A 59 -1.58 -3.94 -2.49
N HIS A 60 -2.39 -3.27 -1.69
CA HIS A 60 -3.47 -2.42 -2.19
C HIS A 60 -3.74 -1.19 -1.33
N LEU A 61 -4.55 -0.31 -1.87
CA LEU A 61 -5.17 0.82 -1.19
C LEU A 61 -6.67 0.59 -0.98
N GLY A 62 -7.39 1.63 -0.60
CA GLY A 62 -8.85 1.68 -0.72
C GLY A 62 -9.30 1.65 -2.18
N ASP A 63 -10.61 1.50 -2.39
CA ASP A 63 -11.24 1.57 -3.70
C ASP A 63 -11.41 3.03 -4.14
N TYR A 64 -10.50 3.53 -4.95
CA TYR A 64 -10.51 4.89 -5.49
C TYR A 64 -10.86 4.93 -6.97
N GLN A 65 -10.74 3.80 -7.65
CA GLN A 65 -11.01 3.70 -9.08
C GLN A 65 -11.77 2.42 -9.38
N GLN A 66 -12.67 2.50 -10.36
CA GLN A 66 -13.32 1.32 -10.89
C GLN A 66 -12.82 1.02 -12.29
N ILE A 67 -12.33 -0.19 -12.48
CA ILE A 67 -11.78 -0.66 -13.74
C ILE A 67 -12.76 -1.60 -14.37
N LYS A 68 -13.30 -1.20 -15.53
CA LYS A 68 -14.29 -1.99 -16.29
C LYS A 68 -13.66 -2.98 -17.25
N LYS A 69 -12.40 -2.77 -17.58
CA LYS A 69 -11.67 -3.60 -18.55
C LYS A 69 -10.17 -3.36 -18.38
N ASP A 70 -9.40 -4.43 -18.44
CA ASP A 70 -7.96 -4.39 -18.36
C ASP A 70 -7.34 -3.45 -19.39
N ILE A 71 -6.32 -2.73 -19.00
CA ILE A 71 -5.58 -1.82 -19.86
C ILE A 71 -4.63 -2.60 -20.77
N SER A 72 -4.62 -2.23 -22.04
CA SER A 72 -3.77 -2.81 -23.08
C SER A 72 -3.10 -1.73 -23.92
N ALA A 73 -2.11 -2.10 -24.74
CA ALA A 73 -1.46 -1.16 -25.65
C ALA A 73 -2.43 -0.42 -26.57
N ASN A 74 -3.59 -1.01 -26.88
CA ASN A 74 -4.63 -0.40 -27.73
C ASN A 74 -5.36 0.77 -27.04
N ASP A 75 -5.17 0.96 -25.76
CA ASP A 75 -5.78 2.05 -24.99
C ASP A 75 -4.94 3.32 -25.02
N PHE A 76 -3.77 3.26 -25.66
CA PHE A 76 -2.87 4.38 -25.83
C PHE A 76 -3.00 4.91 -27.27
N VAL A 77 -3.29 6.21 -27.41
CA VAL A 77 -3.39 6.90 -28.70
C VAL A 77 -2.27 7.91 -28.78
N GLU A 78 -1.55 7.93 -29.94
CA GLU A 78 -0.37 8.75 -30.13
C GLU A 78 0.73 8.52 -29.08
N GLY A 79 0.82 7.27 -28.60
CA GLY A 79 1.79 6.87 -27.59
C GLY A 79 1.43 7.27 -26.16
N LYS A 80 0.31 7.93 -25.93
CA LYS A 80 -0.16 8.33 -24.59
C LYS A 80 -1.44 7.62 -24.20
N ALA A 81 -1.59 7.34 -22.90
CA ALA A 81 -2.80 6.76 -22.39
C ALA A 81 -4.00 7.67 -22.68
N LYS A 82 -4.94 7.16 -23.43
CA LYS A 82 -6.32 7.63 -23.37
C LYS A 82 -7.08 6.72 -22.42
N VAL A 83 -6.99 7.04 -21.18
CA VAL A 83 -7.91 6.42 -20.22
C VAL A 83 -9.27 7.03 -20.51
N SER A 84 -10.05 6.31 -21.31
CA SER A 84 -11.41 6.75 -21.55
C SER A 84 -12.21 6.56 -20.28
N GLU A 85 -13.10 7.50 -19.99
CA GLU A 85 -14.13 7.41 -18.95
C GLU A 85 -14.92 6.10 -18.96
N SER A 86 -14.83 5.32 -20.03
CA SER A 86 -15.48 4.03 -20.17
C SER A 86 -14.73 2.86 -19.52
N ARG A 87 -13.47 3.01 -19.13
CA ARG A 87 -12.66 1.93 -18.62
C ARG A 87 -12.41 1.97 -17.13
N PHE A 88 -12.05 3.12 -16.63
CA PHE A 88 -12.06 3.35 -15.20
C PHE A 88 -12.57 4.77 -14.90
N TYR A 89 -13.07 4.98 -13.74
CA TYR A 89 -13.38 6.29 -13.20
C TYR A 89 -12.95 6.36 -11.75
N LEU A 90 -12.63 7.55 -11.32
CA LEU A 90 -12.36 7.80 -9.91
C LEU A 90 -13.70 7.83 -9.18
N GLU A 91 -13.79 7.17 -8.04
CA GLU A 91 -14.95 7.27 -7.19
C GLU A 91 -15.19 8.73 -6.80
N PRO A 92 -16.39 9.31 -7.07
CA PRO A 92 -16.62 10.75 -6.96
C PRO A 92 -16.39 11.34 -5.58
N LYS A 93 -16.43 10.52 -4.54
CA LYS A 93 -16.21 10.92 -3.14
C LYS A 93 -14.86 10.47 -2.60
N SER A 94 -14.06 9.83 -3.41
CA SER A 94 -12.68 9.54 -3.06
C SER A 94 -11.91 10.85 -3.03
N VAL A 95 -11.82 11.49 -1.89
CA VAL A 95 -11.16 12.79 -1.71
C VAL A 95 -9.80 12.63 -1.03
N PRO A 96 -8.86 11.89 -1.58
CA PRO A 96 -7.52 11.87 -1.01
C PRO A 96 -6.49 12.47 -1.94
N PHE A 97 -6.89 12.96 -3.10
CA PHE A 97 -5.99 13.59 -4.07
C PHE A 97 -5.40 14.93 -3.59
N SER A 98 -5.65 15.30 -2.35
CA SER A 98 -5.04 16.48 -1.72
C SER A 98 -3.62 16.23 -1.19
N HIS A 99 -3.12 15.00 -1.23
CA HIS A 99 -1.80 14.64 -0.70
C HIS A 99 -0.89 14.10 -1.79
N PRO A 100 -0.06 14.93 -2.44
CA PRO A 100 0.82 14.52 -3.53
C PRO A 100 1.89 13.48 -3.11
N GLU A 101 2.17 13.37 -1.82
CA GLU A 101 3.12 12.38 -1.30
C GLU A 101 2.53 10.97 -1.19
N GLN A 102 1.23 10.81 -1.39
CA GLN A 102 0.56 9.52 -1.28
C GLN A 102 0.36 8.85 -2.64
N LEU A 103 0.40 7.53 -2.66
CA LEU A 103 0.22 6.74 -3.89
C LEU A 103 -1.07 7.07 -4.65
N PRO A 104 -2.24 7.29 -4.02
CA PRO A 104 -3.47 7.67 -4.75
C PRO A 104 -3.33 8.89 -5.64
N TRP A 105 -2.46 9.84 -5.29
CA TRP A 105 -2.25 11.04 -6.08
C TRP A 105 -1.70 10.77 -7.48
N ALA A 106 -0.90 9.72 -7.65
CA ALA A 106 -0.29 9.35 -8.92
C ALA A 106 -1.32 8.97 -10.01
N LEU A 107 -2.55 8.61 -9.62
CA LEU A 107 -3.63 8.31 -10.56
C LEU A 107 -3.92 9.47 -11.52
N ASN A 108 -3.74 10.71 -11.08
CA ASN A 108 -3.99 11.88 -11.91
C ASN A 108 -3.05 12.01 -13.11
N ASN A 109 -1.93 11.31 -13.10
CA ASN A 109 -0.90 11.40 -14.12
C ASN A 109 -0.96 10.28 -15.16
N ILE A 110 -1.88 9.33 -15.03
CA ILE A 110 -1.92 8.16 -15.92
C ILE A 110 -2.10 8.53 -17.40
N ASN A 111 -2.84 9.59 -17.69
CA ASN A 111 -3.10 10.04 -19.06
C ASN A 111 -1.88 10.66 -19.75
N ASP A 112 -0.85 10.98 -18.99
CA ASP A 112 0.39 11.58 -19.49
C ASP A 112 1.47 10.55 -19.82
N LEU A 113 1.25 9.27 -19.46
CA LEU A 113 2.21 8.19 -19.66
C LEU A 113 2.02 7.51 -21.02
N THR A 114 3.12 7.11 -21.66
CA THR A 114 3.12 6.12 -22.74
C THR A 114 2.84 4.73 -22.16
N TYR A 115 2.53 3.74 -23.03
CA TYR A 115 2.31 2.36 -22.56
C TYR A 115 3.54 1.76 -21.86
N ASP A 116 4.73 2.03 -22.38
CA ASP A 116 5.97 1.55 -21.76
C ASP A 116 6.26 2.26 -20.43
N GLU A 117 6.06 3.56 -20.36
CA GLU A 117 6.18 4.31 -19.11
C GLU A 117 5.15 3.83 -18.08
N TRP A 118 3.92 3.59 -18.51
CA TRP A 118 2.89 3.05 -17.64
C TRP A 118 3.28 1.68 -17.08
N LYS A 119 3.75 0.75 -17.92
CA LYS A 119 4.22 -0.58 -17.48
C LYS A 119 5.34 -0.52 -16.45
N HIS A 120 6.26 0.43 -16.56
CA HIS A 120 7.46 0.48 -15.73
C HIS A 120 7.36 1.46 -14.54
N ASN A 121 6.52 2.50 -14.67
CA ASN A 121 6.43 3.59 -13.69
C ASN A 121 5.02 3.77 -13.11
N SER A 122 4.08 2.90 -13.46
CA SER A 122 2.74 2.94 -12.88
C SER A 122 2.79 2.63 -11.39
N PHE A 123 1.88 3.22 -10.65
CA PHE A 123 1.68 2.91 -9.23
C PHE A 123 0.63 1.81 -9.04
N TYR A 124 -0.23 1.59 -10.02
CA TYR A 124 -1.34 0.63 -10.00
C TYR A 124 -1.36 -0.18 -11.29
N HIS A 125 -1.82 -1.43 -11.18
CA HIS A 125 -1.93 -2.31 -12.34
C HIS A 125 -3.06 -1.91 -13.29
N TYR A 126 -4.09 -1.26 -12.79
CA TYR A 126 -5.27 -0.85 -13.58
C TYR A 126 -5.96 -2.02 -14.29
N ASN A 127 -5.96 -3.17 -13.66
CA ASN A 127 -6.64 -4.37 -14.14
C ASN A 127 -7.93 -4.59 -13.37
N SER A 128 -8.83 -5.36 -13.94
CA SER A 128 -10.09 -5.77 -13.32
C SER A 128 -9.86 -6.70 -12.11
N GLU A 129 -10.96 -7.19 -11.54
CA GLU A 129 -10.94 -8.15 -10.45
C GLU A 129 -10.19 -9.44 -10.80
N ILE A 130 -9.59 -10.07 -9.80
CA ILE A 130 -8.98 -11.39 -9.90
C ILE A 130 -10.05 -12.38 -10.39
N SER A 131 -9.81 -12.96 -11.54
CA SER A 131 -10.71 -13.93 -12.18
C SER A 131 -10.27 -15.38 -11.98
N ASP A 132 -9.00 -15.60 -11.62
CA ASP A 132 -8.42 -16.93 -11.43
C ASP A 132 -7.41 -16.93 -10.28
N TYR A 133 -7.85 -17.35 -9.10
CA TYR A 133 -7.03 -17.48 -7.90
C TYR A 133 -6.02 -18.65 -7.95
N THR A 134 -6.01 -19.45 -9.02
CA THR A 134 -4.98 -20.48 -9.26
C THR A 134 -3.82 -19.97 -10.12
N ASN A 135 -3.98 -18.81 -10.72
CA ASN A 135 -2.98 -18.14 -11.54
C ASN A 135 -2.26 -17.04 -10.76
N GLN A 136 -1.01 -17.28 -10.41
CA GLN A 136 -0.20 -16.33 -9.65
C GLN A 136 -0.09 -14.95 -10.29
N THR A 137 0.11 -14.88 -11.62
CA THR A 137 0.17 -13.60 -12.32
C THR A 137 -1.15 -12.83 -12.18
N ASN A 138 -2.29 -13.52 -12.28
CA ASN A 138 -3.59 -12.89 -12.08
C ASN A 138 -3.75 -12.38 -10.64
N MET A 139 -3.28 -13.15 -9.67
CA MET A 139 -3.31 -12.72 -8.25
C MET A 139 -2.42 -11.51 -7.97
N TYR A 140 -1.27 -11.40 -8.64
CA TYR A 140 -0.30 -10.32 -8.39
C TYR A 140 -0.60 -9.02 -9.12
N THR A 141 -1.51 -9.07 -10.13
CA THR A 141 -1.71 -7.93 -11.04
C THR A 141 -3.15 -7.47 -11.17
N HIS A 142 -4.07 -8.06 -10.41
CA HIS A 142 -5.50 -7.75 -10.49
C HIS A 142 -6.07 -7.41 -9.11
N SER A 143 -7.12 -6.62 -9.12
CA SER A 143 -7.78 -6.15 -7.90
C SER A 143 -8.43 -7.28 -7.12
N SER A 144 -8.36 -7.23 -5.81
CA SER A 144 -9.18 -8.05 -4.93
C SER A 144 -10.24 -7.17 -4.26
N SER A 145 -11.50 -7.51 -4.43
CA SER A 145 -12.64 -6.78 -3.83
C SER A 145 -12.68 -5.29 -4.21
N ASN A 146 -12.41 -4.96 -5.46
CA ASN A 146 -12.29 -3.60 -6.02
C ASN A 146 -11.20 -2.73 -5.37
N LEU A 147 -10.31 -3.27 -4.57
CA LEU A 147 -9.22 -2.50 -3.96
C LEU A 147 -8.14 -2.20 -5.00
N ASP A 148 -7.60 -0.99 -4.96
CA ASP A 148 -6.61 -0.54 -5.95
C ASP A 148 -5.28 -1.29 -5.77
N ASP A 149 -5.00 -2.20 -6.68
CA ASP A 149 -3.82 -3.06 -6.67
C ASP A 149 -2.55 -2.29 -7.06
N MET A 150 -1.52 -2.34 -6.22
CA MET A 150 -0.27 -1.61 -6.42
C MET A 150 0.74 -2.43 -7.24
N VAL A 151 1.48 -1.76 -8.13
CA VAL A 151 2.58 -2.35 -8.90
C VAL A 151 3.77 -2.63 -7.98
N THR A 152 3.70 -3.71 -7.19
CA THR A 152 4.71 -4.06 -6.20
C THR A 152 6.03 -4.52 -6.80
N GLU A 153 6.07 -4.89 -8.07
CA GLU A 153 7.29 -5.12 -8.86
C GLU A 153 8.04 -3.82 -9.21
N SER A 154 7.38 -2.65 -9.14
CA SER A 154 8.02 -1.36 -9.39
C SER A 154 8.93 -0.93 -8.24
N GLU A 155 10.19 -0.62 -8.55
CA GLU A 155 11.13 -0.12 -7.54
C GLU A 155 10.68 1.24 -6.94
N VAL A 156 9.94 2.05 -7.70
CA VAL A 156 9.36 3.30 -7.19
C VAL A 156 8.33 3.02 -6.09
N VAL A 157 7.42 2.07 -6.32
CA VAL A 157 6.43 1.66 -5.32
C VAL A 157 7.11 1.03 -4.11
N ARG A 158 8.08 0.14 -4.33
CA ARG A 158 8.89 -0.47 -3.25
C ARG A 158 9.57 0.57 -2.37
N ASN A 159 10.16 1.59 -2.99
CA ASN A 159 10.84 2.68 -2.27
C ASN A 159 9.86 3.51 -1.44
N LEU A 160 8.70 3.85 -1.98
CA LEU A 160 7.66 4.57 -1.27
C LEU A 160 7.14 3.77 -0.07
N LEU A 161 6.81 2.50 -0.26
CA LEU A 161 6.32 1.62 0.81
C LEU A 161 7.38 1.46 1.92
N ARG A 162 8.66 1.22 1.56
CA ARG A 162 9.75 1.21 2.55
C ARG A 162 9.79 2.51 3.34
N GLY A 163 9.65 3.65 2.67
CA GLY A 163 9.61 4.97 3.31
C GLY A 163 8.46 5.11 4.31
N TYR A 164 7.25 4.74 3.91
CA TYR A 164 6.06 4.81 4.77
C TYR A 164 6.17 3.91 6.00
N PHE A 165 6.65 2.69 5.84
CA PHE A 165 6.73 1.77 6.97
C PHE A 165 7.95 2.03 7.88
N ARG A 166 9.07 2.52 7.36
CA ARG A 166 10.14 3.06 8.21
C ARG A 166 9.69 4.26 9.06
N TYR A 167 8.81 5.11 8.52
CA TYR A 167 8.21 6.20 9.28
C TYR A 167 7.51 5.70 10.56
N TRP A 168 6.74 4.60 10.49
CA TRP A 168 6.08 4.05 11.67
C TRP A 168 7.06 3.51 12.71
N ILE A 169 8.14 2.86 12.29
CA ILE A 169 9.20 2.42 13.19
C ILE A 169 9.78 3.63 13.95
N ASP A 170 10.10 4.71 13.25
CA ASP A 170 10.63 5.93 13.86
C ASP A 170 9.65 6.63 14.79
N LYS A 171 8.39 6.70 14.40
CA LYS A 171 7.39 7.48 15.13
C LYS A 171 6.85 6.77 16.36
N THR A 172 6.78 5.45 16.32
CA THR A 172 6.08 4.70 17.36
C THR A 172 6.97 3.72 18.12
N GLY A 173 8.07 3.28 17.53
CA GLY A 173 8.95 2.29 18.13
C GLY A 173 8.37 0.87 18.19
N ILE A 174 7.47 0.53 17.28
CA ILE A 174 6.93 -0.83 17.13
C ILE A 174 8.03 -1.86 16.91
N ASP A 175 7.71 -3.14 17.13
CA ASP A 175 8.68 -4.23 17.17
C ASP A 175 8.59 -5.17 15.96
N GLY A 176 7.66 -4.91 15.04
CA GLY A 176 7.49 -5.74 13.85
C GLY A 176 6.25 -5.45 13.06
N TYR A 177 6.11 -6.20 11.95
CA TYR A 177 4.97 -6.14 11.05
C TYR A 177 4.32 -7.50 10.85
N ARG A 178 2.99 -7.52 10.86
CA ARG A 178 2.18 -8.53 10.19
C ARG A 178 1.77 -7.94 8.84
N ILE A 179 2.06 -8.64 7.75
CA ILE A 179 1.79 -8.15 6.39
C ILE A 179 0.53 -8.83 5.88
N ASP A 180 -0.52 -8.04 5.75
CA ASP A 180 -1.80 -8.45 5.21
C ASP A 180 -1.66 -8.84 3.73
N THR A 181 -2.47 -9.79 3.28
CA THR A 181 -2.57 -10.20 1.87
C THR A 181 -1.22 -10.50 1.20
N ALA A 182 -0.23 -11.01 1.95
CA ALA A 182 1.10 -11.28 1.43
C ALA A 182 1.12 -12.30 0.27
N LEU A 183 0.10 -13.15 0.17
CA LEU A 183 -0.05 -14.11 -0.92
C LEU A 183 -0.30 -13.43 -2.28
N TYR A 184 -0.78 -12.20 -2.28
CA TYR A 184 -1.11 -11.43 -3.50
C TYR A 184 0.04 -10.54 -3.97
N VAL A 185 1.22 -10.68 -3.38
CA VAL A 185 2.43 -9.91 -3.71
C VAL A 185 3.54 -10.89 -4.08
N GLU A 186 4.29 -10.56 -5.12
CA GLU A 186 5.37 -11.40 -5.59
C GLU A 186 6.49 -11.56 -4.53
N PRO A 187 7.10 -12.77 -4.39
CA PRO A 187 8.13 -13.03 -3.37
C PRO A 187 9.32 -12.09 -3.42
N GLU A 188 9.71 -11.63 -4.60
CA GLU A 188 10.84 -10.74 -4.83
C GLU A 188 10.65 -9.35 -4.20
N PHE A 189 9.40 -8.91 -4.03
CA PHE A 189 9.10 -7.71 -3.28
C PHE A 189 9.61 -7.82 -1.83
N PHE A 190 9.30 -8.93 -1.17
CA PHE A 190 9.64 -9.10 0.24
C PHE A 190 11.12 -9.16 0.51
N GLU A 191 11.93 -9.69 -0.43
CA GLU A 191 13.38 -9.67 -0.28
C GLU A 191 13.89 -8.23 -0.12
N GLY A 192 13.47 -7.34 -1.00
CA GLY A 192 13.85 -5.93 -0.94
C GLY A 192 13.16 -5.16 0.18
N PHE A 193 11.86 -5.37 0.37
CA PHE A 193 11.06 -4.65 1.37
C PHE A 193 11.53 -4.94 2.80
N ILE A 194 11.89 -6.18 3.09
CA ILE A 194 12.27 -6.64 4.43
C ILE A 194 13.77 -6.51 4.67
N ASN A 195 14.61 -6.99 3.74
CA ASN A 195 16.01 -7.28 4.00
C ASN A 195 17.02 -6.37 3.26
N ALA A 196 16.58 -5.40 2.46
CA ALA A 196 17.52 -4.50 1.78
C ALA A 196 18.44 -3.79 2.78
N THR A 197 19.75 -3.79 2.48
CA THR A 197 20.80 -3.24 3.35
C THR A 197 21.31 -1.87 2.91
N ASP A 198 20.85 -1.34 1.77
CA ASP A 198 21.24 0.00 1.32
C ASP A 198 20.82 1.05 2.36
N ALA A 199 21.78 1.79 2.88
CA ALA A 199 21.56 2.78 3.91
C ALA A 199 20.56 3.89 3.52
N SER A 200 20.48 4.23 2.24
CA SER A 200 19.53 5.23 1.71
C SER A 200 18.11 4.70 1.65
N ASN A 201 17.94 3.38 1.48
CA ASN A 201 16.66 2.73 1.28
C ASN A 201 16.57 1.35 1.93
N MET A 202 16.93 1.27 3.19
CA MET A 202 16.97 0.05 3.98
C MET A 202 15.59 -0.62 4.08
N GLY A 203 15.57 -1.94 4.02
CA GLY A 203 14.37 -2.74 4.27
C GLY A 203 13.89 -2.61 5.72
N VAL A 204 12.60 -2.85 5.95
CA VAL A 204 11.96 -2.52 7.24
C VAL A 204 12.58 -3.27 8.43
N ARG A 205 12.96 -4.54 8.26
CA ARG A 205 13.63 -5.33 9.31
C ARG A 205 15.02 -4.79 9.61
N GLU A 206 15.81 -4.57 8.58
CA GLU A 206 17.16 -4.04 8.74
C GLU A 206 17.14 -2.62 9.32
N TYR A 207 16.15 -1.83 8.93
CA TYR A 207 15.91 -0.52 9.52
C TYR A 207 15.53 -0.63 11.01
N GLY A 208 14.60 -1.51 11.37
CA GLY A 208 14.25 -1.78 12.77
C GLY A 208 15.47 -2.17 13.61
N LYS A 209 16.30 -3.08 13.10
CA LYS A 209 17.57 -3.46 13.75
C LYS A 209 18.51 -2.27 13.95
N SER A 210 18.62 -1.39 12.95
CA SER A 210 19.43 -0.17 13.04
C SER A 210 18.96 0.81 14.12
N LYS A 211 17.67 0.71 14.51
CA LYS A 211 17.04 1.48 15.59
C LYS A 211 17.09 0.77 16.96
N GLY A 212 17.87 -0.30 17.06
CA GLY A 212 18.03 -1.06 18.31
C GLY A 212 16.98 -2.14 18.54
N LYS A 213 16.17 -2.47 17.54
CA LYS A 213 15.17 -3.56 17.57
C LYS A 213 15.80 -4.84 17.03
N ALA A 214 16.69 -5.48 17.79
CA ALA A 214 17.45 -6.65 17.33
C ALA A 214 16.55 -7.79 16.81
N ASP A 215 15.39 -7.96 17.42
CA ASP A 215 14.41 -9.00 17.12
C ASP A 215 13.21 -8.47 16.35
N PHE A 216 13.40 -7.48 15.45
CA PHE A 216 12.30 -6.96 14.63
C PHE A 216 11.69 -8.07 13.79
N ILE A 217 10.38 -8.31 13.98
CA ILE A 217 9.67 -9.48 13.45
C ILE A 217 8.80 -9.07 12.27
N ASP A 218 8.90 -9.83 11.17
CA ASP A 218 8.01 -9.69 10.01
C ASP A 218 7.46 -11.05 9.61
N PHE A 219 6.15 -11.12 9.38
CA PHE A 219 5.47 -12.30 8.85
C PHE A 219 4.27 -11.91 7.99
N GLY A 220 4.02 -12.70 6.96
CA GLY A 220 2.92 -12.50 6.02
C GLY A 220 1.70 -13.35 6.35
N GLU A 221 0.54 -12.84 5.98
CA GLU A 221 -0.68 -13.62 5.90
C GLU A 221 -0.69 -14.42 4.59
N ALA A 222 -0.99 -15.70 4.66
CA ALA A 222 -1.04 -16.59 3.51
C ALA A 222 -2.25 -17.53 3.61
N PHE A 223 -3.43 -17.01 3.21
CA PHE A 223 -4.67 -17.80 3.10
C PHE A 223 -5.13 -17.86 1.64
#